data_72742a3427e9bd934a12bb9fdbd41c4e
#
_entry.id   72742a3427e9bd934a12bb9fdbd41c4e
#
_cell.length_a   1.000
_cell.length_b   1.000
_cell.length_c   1.000
_cell.angle_alpha   90.00
_cell.angle_beta   90.00
_cell.angle_gamma   90.00
#
_symmetry.space_group_name_H-M   'P 1'
#
loop_
_entity.id
_entity.type
_entity.pdbx_description
1 polymer ?
#
loop_
_entity_poly.entity_id
_entity_poly.type
_entity_poly.pdbx_seq_one_letter_code
_entity_poly.pdbx_strand_id
1 'polypeptide(L)'
;ADPDQLATDIPDLDMVDPDEPASAELIEMARACEDAARSIEGITNSDGAEASWGHSSVTLAATNGFAGHYARTDCGVGVSVIAGEGTDMEGEYDFAHAVYRADLEDAGAVGIRAGERAVARLGARRMSTSQIPVVFDPRVAGGLLGHLSGAIAGPSITRGTSFLKDSMGKQIFAPGIRIIDDPHRPRGQRSKPFDAEGVANKKRALIEDGHLTTWLLDLSSARQLDLETTGHA
;
A
#
# COMPACT_ATOMS: atom_id res chain seq x y z
N ALA A 1 26.02 -7.40 -1.96
CA ALA A 1 26.21 -6.04 -2.47
C ALA A 1 27.69 -5.72 -2.46
N ASP A 2 28.14 -4.98 -3.44
CA ASP A 2 29.45 -4.38 -3.37
C ASP A 2 29.42 -3.24 -2.34
N PRO A 3 30.55 -2.90 -1.70
CA PRO A 3 30.55 -1.91 -0.63
C PRO A 3 29.98 -0.52 -1.01
N ASP A 4 30.10 -0.13 -2.27
CA ASP A 4 29.59 1.11 -2.83
C ASP A 4 28.06 1.12 -3.10
N GLN A 5 27.43 -0.05 -3.06
CA GLN A 5 25.98 -0.20 -3.20
C GLN A 5 25.25 -0.13 -1.85
N LEU A 6 25.99 -0.29 -0.74
CA LEU A 6 25.40 -0.28 0.59
C LEU A 6 24.90 1.11 0.98
N ALA A 7 23.81 1.17 1.72
CA ALA A 7 23.29 2.42 2.27
C ALA A 7 24.26 2.92 3.38
N THR A 8 24.99 3.96 3.09
CA THR A 8 25.90 4.62 4.05
C THR A 8 25.27 5.83 4.73
N ASP A 9 24.30 6.44 4.07
CA ASP A 9 23.46 7.51 4.60
C ASP A 9 22.05 6.96 4.78
N ILE A 10 21.62 6.82 6.03
CA ILE A 10 20.30 6.32 6.40
C ILE A 10 19.43 7.52 6.76
N PRO A 11 18.55 7.96 5.84
CA PRO A 11 17.74 9.14 6.10
C PRO A 11 16.73 8.91 7.23
N ASP A 12 16.52 9.93 8.05
CA ASP A 12 15.38 10.00 8.94
C ASP A 12 14.13 10.33 8.12
N LEU A 13 13.16 9.42 8.15
CA LEU A 13 11.91 9.54 7.39
C LEU A 13 10.72 9.91 8.27
N ASP A 14 10.97 10.33 9.52
CA ASP A 14 9.92 10.72 10.48
C ASP A 14 8.82 9.65 10.60
N MET A 15 9.24 8.40 10.83
CA MET A 15 8.31 7.25 10.81
C MET A 15 7.87 6.76 12.18
N VAL A 16 8.24 7.45 13.26
CA VAL A 16 7.91 7.03 14.63
C VAL A 16 7.08 8.10 15.31
N ASP A 17 5.81 7.79 15.54
CA ASP A 17 4.95 8.58 16.40
C ASP A 17 5.30 8.30 17.86
N PRO A 18 5.72 9.32 18.65
CA PRO A 18 6.01 9.13 20.07
C PRO A 18 4.75 8.96 20.92
N ASP A 19 3.56 9.21 20.39
CA ASP A 19 2.29 9.17 21.10
C ASP A 19 1.63 7.78 21.01
N GLU A 20 1.98 6.90 21.94
CA GLU A 20 1.37 5.58 22.06
C GLU A 20 -0.02 5.69 22.72
N PRO A 21 -1.10 5.29 22.03
CA PRO A 21 -2.45 5.36 22.61
C PRO A 21 -2.65 4.28 23.68
N ALA A 22 -3.42 4.62 24.71
CA ALA A 22 -3.91 3.62 25.65
C ALA A 22 -4.92 2.68 24.95
N SER A 23 -4.99 1.42 25.38
CA SER A 23 -5.96 0.45 24.82
C SER A 23 -7.41 0.95 24.88
N ALA A 24 -7.76 1.73 25.91
CA ALA A 24 -9.08 2.34 26.04
C ALA A 24 -9.39 3.34 24.90
N GLU A 25 -8.41 4.11 24.46
CA GLU A 25 -8.56 5.06 23.34
C GLU A 25 -8.79 4.31 22.01
N LEU A 26 -8.09 3.20 21.78
CA LEU A 26 -8.31 2.35 20.61
C LEU A 26 -9.71 1.74 20.61
N ILE A 27 -10.20 1.27 21.78
CA ILE A 27 -11.55 0.75 21.92
C ILE A 27 -12.59 1.82 21.60
N GLU A 28 -12.43 3.03 22.13
CA GLU A 28 -13.36 4.13 21.82
C GLU A 28 -13.31 4.56 20.36
N MET A 29 -12.13 4.52 19.72
CA MET A 29 -11.98 4.78 18.29
C MET A 29 -12.74 3.75 17.46
N ALA A 30 -12.59 2.44 17.77
CA ALA A 30 -13.31 1.38 17.08
C ALA A 30 -14.84 1.51 17.28
N ARG A 31 -15.29 1.82 18.51
CA ARG A 31 -16.71 2.04 18.79
C ARG A 31 -17.26 3.25 18.02
N ALA A 32 -16.54 4.36 18.01
CA ALA A 32 -16.98 5.54 17.25
C ALA A 32 -17.13 5.26 15.76
N CYS A 33 -16.22 4.45 15.20
CA CYS A 33 -16.29 4.01 13.81
C CYS A 33 -17.53 3.12 13.57
N GLU A 34 -17.77 2.12 14.42
CA GLU A 34 -18.91 1.22 14.29
C GLU A 34 -20.24 1.94 14.50
N ASP A 35 -20.37 2.77 15.53
CA ASP A 35 -21.57 3.54 15.82
C ASP A 35 -21.93 4.46 14.67
N ALA A 36 -20.95 5.14 14.09
CA ALA A 36 -21.14 5.98 12.92
C ALA A 36 -21.63 5.18 11.70
N ALA A 37 -21.04 4.03 11.42
CA ALA A 37 -21.47 3.16 10.33
C ALA A 37 -22.90 2.65 10.54
N ARG A 38 -23.23 2.22 11.74
CA ARG A 38 -24.56 1.72 12.12
C ARG A 38 -25.65 2.79 12.16
N SER A 39 -25.26 4.08 12.27
CA SER A 39 -26.22 5.18 12.21
C SER A 39 -26.79 5.43 10.82
N ILE A 40 -26.19 4.84 9.77
CA ILE A 40 -26.66 5.00 8.39
C ILE A 40 -27.93 4.16 8.19
N GLU A 41 -28.98 4.81 7.72
CA GLU A 41 -30.26 4.14 7.43
C GLU A 41 -30.06 3.05 6.39
N GLY A 42 -30.56 1.84 6.67
CA GLY A 42 -30.40 0.66 5.82
C GLY A 42 -29.27 -0.29 6.27
N ILE A 43 -28.44 0.11 7.22
CA ILE A 43 -27.49 -0.79 7.88
C ILE A 43 -28.25 -1.63 8.90
N THR A 44 -28.14 -2.95 8.78
CA THR A 44 -28.86 -3.92 9.62
C THR A 44 -27.94 -4.66 10.58
N ASN A 45 -26.66 -4.76 10.27
CA ASN A 45 -25.68 -5.42 11.12
C ASN A 45 -24.27 -4.87 10.93
N SER A 46 -23.35 -5.29 11.82
CA SER A 46 -21.92 -5.02 11.76
C SER A 46 -21.16 -6.34 11.91
N ASP A 47 -20.14 -6.54 11.10
CA ASP A 47 -19.14 -7.59 11.30
C ASP A 47 -18.07 -7.20 12.34
N GLY A 48 -18.13 -5.96 12.81
CA GLY A 48 -17.23 -5.39 13.81
C GLY A 48 -16.33 -4.27 13.25
N ALA A 49 -15.81 -3.51 14.19
CA ALA A 49 -14.80 -2.49 13.93
C ALA A 49 -13.53 -2.81 14.70
N GLU A 50 -12.42 -2.35 14.16
CA GLU A 50 -11.11 -2.48 14.78
C GLU A 50 -10.37 -1.16 14.78
N ALA A 51 -9.55 -0.95 15.81
CA ALA A 51 -8.53 0.07 15.82
C ALA A 51 -7.22 -0.56 16.31
N SER A 52 -6.13 -0.16 15.69
CA SER A 52 -4.82 -0.72 15.97
C SER A 52 -3.76 0.34 16.08
N TRP A 53 -2.74 0.05 16.86
CA TRP A 53 -1.49 0.76 16.90
C TRP A 53 -0.35 -0.24 17.04
N GLY A 54 0.75 0.01 16.34
CA GLY A 54 1.92 -0.84 16.39
C GLY A 54 3.20 -0.04 16.30
N HIS A 55 4.25 -0.54 16.95
CA HIS A 55 5.62 -0.06 16.81
C HIS A 55 6.51 -1.21 16.37
N SER A 56 7.24 -1.00 15.29
CA SER A 56 8.16 -1.97 14.72
C SER A 56 9.57 -1.41 14.66
N SER A 57 10.54 -2.23 14.99
CA SER A 57 11.97 -1.91 14.91
C SER A 57 12.65 -2.94 14.00
N VAL A 58 13.39 -2.46 13.02
CA VAL A 58 14.10 -3.29 12.06
C VAL A 58 15.60 -3.03 12.19
N THR A 59 16.35 -4.10 12.47
CA THR A 59 17.82 -4.05 12.48
C THR A 59 18.33 -5.07 11.48
N LEU A 60 19.15 -4.63 10.55
CA LEU A 60 19.81 -5.49 9.57
C LEU A 60 21.33 -5.37 9.75
N ALA A 61 21.98 -6.51 9.93
CA ALA A 61 23.43 -6.61 9.91
C ALA A 61 23.87 -7.75 8.98
N ALA A 62 24.90 -7.53 8.18
CA ALA A 62 25.37 -8.48 7.19
C ALA A 62 26.90 -8.58 7.17
N THR A 63 27.42 -9.74 6.74
CA THR A 63 28.87 -10.01 6.69
C THR A 63 29.63 -9.17 5.68
N ASN A 64 28.92 -8.47 4.78
CA ASN A 64 29.49 -7.50 3.85
C ASN A 64 29.84 -6.13 4.50
N GLY A 65 29.60 -6.01 5.82
CA GLY A 65 29.88 -4.81 6.59
C GLY A 65 28.68 -3.87 6.77
N PHE A 66 27.53 -4.17 6.19
CA PHE A 66 26.31 -3.38 6.42
C PHE A 66 25.79 -3.56 7.85
N ALA A 67 25.43 -2.46 8.49
CA ALA A 67 24.65 -2.46 9.73
C ALA A 67 23.72 -1.23 9.71
N GLY A 68 22.44 -1.47 9.67
CA GLY A 68 21.42 -0.42 9.61
C GLY A 68 20.25 -0.71 10.53
N HIS A 69 19.60 0.34 11.01
CA HIS A 69 18.44 0.27 11.88
C HIS A 69 17.46 1.37 11.51
N TYR A 70 16.18 1.06 11.59
CA TYR A 70 15.11 2.05 11.58
C TYR A 70 13.93 1.52 12.41
N ALA A 71 13.08 2.42 12.86
CA ALA A 71 11.82 2.08 13.50
C ALA A 71 10.66 2.77 12.79
N ARG A 72 9.46 2.26 13.01
CA ARG A 72 8.22 2.85 12.51
C ARG A 72 7.06 2.54 13.42
N THR A 73 6.09 3.42 13.45
CA THR A 73 4.76 3.17 14.00
C THR A 73 3.74 3.03 12.85
N ASP A 74 2.64 2.41 13.16
CA ASP A 74 1.45 2.39 12.33
C ASP A 74 0.22 2.43 13.22
N CYS A 75 -0.80 3.12 12.77
CA CYS A 75 -2.11 3.15 13.39
C CYS A 75 -3.18 3.00 12.33
N GLY A 76 -4.30 2.40 12.70
CA GLY A 76 -5.39 2.17 11.79
C GLY A 76 -6.72 2.08 12.49
N VAL A 77 -7.79 2.36 11.75
CA VAL A 77 -9.18 2.16 12.15
C VAL A 77 -9.97 1.65 10.95
N GLY A 78 -10.90 0.74 11.17
CA GLY A 78 -11.74 0.20 10.11
C GLY A 78 -13.00 -0.44 10.66
N VAL A 79 -14.00 -0.60 9.79
CA VAL A 79 -15.26 -1.25 10.10
C VAL A 79 -15.80 -1.97 8.87
N SER A 80 -16.48 -3.10 9.10
CA SER A 80 -17.24 -3.83 8.10
C SER A 80 -18.70 -3.89 8.54
N VAL A 81 -19.61 -3.55 7.64
CA VAL A 81 -21.06 -3.50 7.93
C VAL A 81 -21.89 -4.18 6.85
N ILE A 82 -23.11 -4.51 7.20
CA ILE A 82 -24.08 -5.19 6.35
C ILE A 82 -25.32 -4.30 6.22
N ALA A 83 -25.73 -4.05 4.99
CA ALA A 83 -26.98 -3.39 4.64
C ALA A 83 -28.01 -4.43 4.11
N GLY A 84 -29.29 -4.16 4.29
CA GLY A 84 -30.39 -5.01 3.80
C GLY A 84 -30.66 -6.24 4.66
N GLU A 85 -31.59 -7.08 4.21
CA GLU A 85 -32.07 -8.26 4.94
C GLU A 85 -32.21 -9.47 4.01
N GLY A 86 -32.21 -10.66 4.59
CA GLY A 86 -32.44 -11.91 3.89
C GLY A 86 -31.42 -12.19 2.79
N THR A 87 -31.87 -12.38 1.56
CA THR A 87 -31.04 -12.67 0.39
C THR A 87 -30.51 -11.41 -0.28
N ASP A 88 -30.97 -10.25 0.11
CA ASP A 88 -30.62 -8.96 -0.46
C ASP A 88 -29.61 -8.20 0.41
N MET A 89 -28.90 -8.93 1.30
CA MET A 89 -27.84 -8.35 2.11
C MET A 89 -26.61 -8.04 1.27
N GLU A 90 -26.03 -6.87 1.49
CA GLU A 90 -24.75 -6.43 0.92
C GLU A 90 -23.78 -6.00 2.02
N GLY A 91 -22.59 -6.57 2.01
CA GLY A 91 -21.51 -6.18 2.92
C GLY A 91 -20.56 -5.19 2.29
N GLU A 92 -20.07 -4.24 3.07
CA GLU A 92 -19.04 -3.31 2.64
C GLU A 92 -18.20 -2.85 3.83
N TYR A 93 -17.03 -2.32 3.55
CA TYR A 93 -16.08 -1.88 4.56
C TYR A 93 -15.41 -0.57 4.17
N ASP A 94 -14.84 0.09 5.16
CA ASP A 94 -13.87 1.16 4.95
C ASP A 94 -12.82 1.15 6.06
N PHE A 95 -11.66 1.76 5.77
CA PHE A 95 -10.54 1.83 6.71
C PHE A 95 -9.65 3.04 6.42
N ALA A 96 -8.91 3.46 7.43
CA ALA A 96 -7.84 4.42 7.32
C ALA A 96 -6.59 3.91 8.03
N HIS A 97 -5.41 4.27 7.51
CA HIS A 97 -4.12 3.98 8.12
C HIS A 97 -3.20 5.20 8.04
N ALA A 98 -2.39 5.39 9.06
CA ALA A 98 -1.35 6.43 9.10
C ALA A 98 -0.13 5.94 9.88
N VAL A 99 1.01 6.59 9.69
CA VAL A 99 2.21 6.40 10.52
C VAL A 99 2.06 7.14 11.85
N TYR A 100 1.50 8.34 11.80
CA TYR A 100 1.19 9.15 12.97
C TYR A 100 -0.31 9.17 13.24
N ARG A 101 -0.69 9.04 14.51
CA ARG A 101 -2.11 9.09 14.92
C ARG A 101 -2.78 10.42 14.55
N ALA A 102 -2.02 11.51 14.62
CA ALA A 102 -2.51 12.83 14.24
C ALA A 102 -2.84 12.97 12.73
N ASP A 103 -2.26 12.10 11.89
CA ASP A 103 -2.52 12.06 10.45
C ASP A 103 -3.61 11.04 10.09
N LEU A 104 -4.12 10.28 11.07
CA LEU A 104 -5.19 9.30 10.87
C LEU A 104 -6.51 10.04 10.63
N GLU A 105 -7.27 9.57 9.67
CA GLU A 105 -8.59 10.09 9.37
C GLU A 105 -9.56 9.85 10.54
N ASP A 106 -10.55 10.71 10.69
CA ASP A 106 -11.59 10.60 11.71
C ASP A 106 -12.34 9.27 11.61
N ALA A 107 -12.42 8.55 12.73
CA ALA A 107 -13.06 7.24 12.78
C ALA A 107 -14.55 7.27 12.40
N GLY A 108 -15.25 8.33 12.77
CA GLY A 108 -16.66 8.52 12.39
C GLY A 108 -16.80 8.69 10.87
N ALA A 109 -15.89 9.44 10.23
CA ALA A 109 -15.92 9.62 8.77
C ALA A 109 -15.69 8.28 8.03
N VAL A 110 -14.76 7.44 8.53
CA VAL A 110 -14.55 6.08 8.01
C VAL A 110 -15.82 5.24 8.14
N GLY A 111 -16.46 5.27 9.32
CA GLY A 111 -17.71 4.55 9.58
C GLY A 111 -18.85 4.97 8.65
N ILE A 112 -19.07 6.28 8.51
CA ILE A 112 -20.11 6.83 7.62
C ILE A 112 -19.91 6.33 6.19
N ARG A 113 -18.70 6.42 5.66
CA ARG A 113 -18.42 5.95 4.28
C ARG A 113 -18.65 4.45 4.11
N ALA A 114 -18.28 3.62 5.10
CA ALA A 114 -18.56 2.19 5.05
C ALA A 114 -20.08 1.93 4.95
N GLY A 115 -20.88 2.59 5.80
CA GLY A 115 -22.34 2.49 5.79
C GLY A 115 -22.96 2.95 4.49
N GLU A 116 -22.62 4.15 4.01
CA GLU A 116 -23.13 4.70 2.76
C GLU A 116 -22.82 3.78 1.55
N ARG A 117 -21.64 3.20 1.51
CA ARG A 117 -21.23 2.27 0.45
C ARG A 117 -22.00 0.96 0.52
N ALA A 118 -22.23 0.41 1.70
CA ALA A 118 -23.01 -0.81 1.86
C ALA A 118 -24.46 -0.61 1.36
N VAL A 119 -25.09 0.50 1.74
CA VAL A 119 -26.43 0.86 1.27
C VAL A 119 -26.46 1.10 -0.24
N ALA A 120 -25.44 1.75 -0.80
CA ALA A 120 -25.35 2.01 -2.24
C ALA A 120 -25.26 0.72 -3.08
N ARG A 121 -24.90 -0.41 -2.49
CA ARG A 121 -24.84 -1.72 -3.16
C ARG A 121 -26.17 -2.47 -3.18
N LEU A 122 -27.13 -2.08 -2.37
CA LEU A 122 -28.45 -2.72 -2.36
C LEU A 122 -29.12 -2.68 -3.73
N GLY A 123 -29.76 -3.79 -4.09
CA GLY A 123 -30.40 -3.93 -5.38
C GLY A 123 -29.44 -4.04 -6.57
N ALA A 124 -28.20 -4.48 -6.33
CA ALA A 124 -27.18 -4.70 -7.36
C ALA A 124 -27.71 -5.61 -8.50
N ARG A 125 -27.40 -5.26 -9.75
CA ARG A 125 -27.84 -5.98 -10.94
C ARG A 125 -26.65 -6.56 -11.70
N ARG A 126 -26.83 -7.76 -12.25
CA ARG A 126 -25.84 -8.33 -13.18
C ARG A 126 -25.88 -7.58 -14.51
N MET A 127 -24.70 -7.14 -14.95
CA MET A 127 -24.51 -6.61 -16.29
C MET A 127 -24.19 -7.74 -17.26
N SER A 128 -24.59 -7.57 -18.52
CA SER A 128 -24.14 -8.44 -19.61
C SER A 128 -22.67 -8.20 -19.93
N THR A 129 -22.01 -9.21 -20.50
CA THR A 129 -20.65 -9.05 -21.03
C THR A 129 -20.64 -7.90 -22.03
N SER A 130 -19.77 -6.92 -21.81
CA SER A 130 -19.70 -5.71 -22.63
C SER A 130 -18.30 -5.10 -22.58
N GLN A 131 -17.99 -4.26 -23.54
CA GLN A 131 -16.78 -3.46 -23.59
C GLN A 131 -17.15 -2.01 -23.25
N ILE A 132 -16.82 -1.58 -22.05
CA ILE A 132 -17.18 -0.26 -21.53
C ILE A 132 -15.98 0.37 -20.81
N PRO A 133 -15.93 1.70 -20.67
CA PRO A 133 -15.02 2.35 -19.75
C PRO A 133 -15.24 1.88 -18.30
N VAL A 134 -14.15 1.66 -17.56
CA VAL A 134 -14.18 1.24 -16.15
C VAL A 134 -13.55 2.33 -15.31
N VAL A 135 -14.27 2.78 -14.29
CA VAL A 135 -13.75 3.69 -13.26
C VAL A 135 -13.42 2.85 -12.03
N PHE A 136 -12.19 2.94 -11.57
CA PHE A 136 -11.74 2.22 -10.38
C PHE A 136 -11.92 3.10 -9.15
N ASP A 137 -12.57 2.56 -8.10
CA ASP A 137 -12.60 3.19 -6.78
C ASP A 137 -11.15 3.37 -6.27
N PRO A 138 -10.79 4.49 -5.61
CA PRO A 138 -9.44 4.73 -5.09
C PRO A 138 -8.88 3.59 -4.22
N ARG A 139 -9.74 2.90 -3.44
CA ARG A 139 -9.34 1.77 -2.60
C ARG A 139 -8.77 0.59 -3.39
N VAL A 140 -9.27 0.37 -4.61
CA VAL A 140 -8.85 -0.75 -5.47
C VAL A 140 -7.90 -0.32 -6.59
N ALA A 141 -7.83 0.97 -6.90
CA ALA A 141 -6.98 1.51 -7.96
C ALA A 141 -5.48 1.21 -7.71
N GLY A 142 -5.06 1.16 -6.43
CA GLY A 142 -3.71 0.74 -6.04
C GLY A 142 -3.33 -0.67 -6.52
N GLY A 143 -4.32 -1.55 -6.72
CA GLY A 143 -4.10 -2.89 -7.27
C GLY A 143 -3.50 -2.87 -8.67
N LEU A 144 -3.82 -1.87 -9.49
CA LEU A 144 -3.22 -1.70 -10.83
C LEU A 144 -1.70 -1.44 -10.73
N LEU A 145 -1.28 -0.63 -9.75
CA LEU A 145 0.15 -0.40 -9.47
C LEU A 145 0.81 -1.66 -8.92
N GLY A 146 0.11 -2.44 -8.10
CA GLY A 146 0.58 -3.74 -7.62
C GLY A 146 0.82 -4.74 -8.77
N HIS A 147 -0.08 -4.80 -9.74
CA HIS A 147 0.12 -5.62 -10.95
C HIS A 147 1.32 -5.17 -11.78
N LEU A 148 1.50 -3.86 -11.96
CA LEU A 148 2.69 -3.32 -12.63
C LEU A 148 3.96 -3.72 -11.87
N SER A 149 4.02 -3.46 -10.57
CA SER A 149 5.19 -3.79 -9.73
C SER A 149 5.54 -5.28 -9.81
N GLY A 150 4.54 -6.17 -9.74
CA GLY A 150 4.75 -7.61 -9.90
C GLY A 150 5.24 -8.00 -11.30
N ALA A 151 4.77 -7.32 -12.35
CA ALA A 151 5.19 -7.59 -13.71
C ALA A 151 6.62 -7.09 -14.02
N ILE A 152 7.08 -6.03 -13.37
CA ILE A 152 8.43 -5.49 -13.53
C ILE A 152 9.41 -5.95 -12.43
N ALA A 153 8.97 -6.83 -11.52
CA ALA A 153 9.83 -7.39 -10.48
C ALA A 153 10.92 -8.28 -11.07
N GLY A 154 12.15 -8.13 -10.58
CA GLY A 154 13.32 -8.86 -11.04
C GLY A 154 13.12 -10.37 -11.15
N PRO A 155 12.59 -11.07 -10.13
CA PRO A 155 12.29 -12.49 -10.22
C PRO A 155 11.30 -12.87 -11.34
N SER A 156 10.37 -12.01 -11.70
CA SER A 156 9.44 -12.25 -12.81
C SER A 156 10.11 -12.08 -14.17
N ILE A 157 11.04 -11.14 -14.25
CA ILE A 157 11.83 -10.88 -15.46
C ILE A 157 12.86 -12.01 -15.70
N THR A 158 13.63 -12.37 -14.68
CA THR A 158 14.68 -13.43 -14.79
C THR A 158 14.09 -14.79 -15.13
N ARG A 159 12.93 -15.15 -14.58
CA ARG A 159 12.21 -16.38 -14.94
C ARG A 159 11.51 -16.33 -16.30
N GLY A 160 11.45 -15.15 -16.94
CA GLY A 160 10.76 -14.97 -18.21
C GLY A 160 9.24 -15.10 -18.14
N THR A 161 8.66 -15.05 -16.93
CA THR A 161 7.20 -15.22 -16.71
C THR A 161 6.40 -13.94 -16.88
N SER A 162 7.07 -12.78 -16.90
CA SER A 162 6.40 -11.50 -17.09
C SER A 162 6.07 -11.25 -18.57
N PHE A 163 4.85 -10.77 -18.82
CA PHE A 163 4.45 -10.26 -20.15
C PHE A 163 5.17 -8.97 -20.54
N LEU A 164 5.80 -8.27 -19.58
CA LEU A 164 6.58 -7.05 -19.81
C LEU A 164 8.09 -7.32 -19.97
N LYS A 165 8.56 -8.56 -19.94
CA LYS A 165 9.99 -8.90 -19.97
C LYS A 165 10.79 -8.27 -21.12
N ASP A 166 10.16 -8.03 -22.26
CA ASP A 166 10.78 -7.43 -23.45
C ASP A 166 10.33 -5.97 -23.66
N SER A 167 9.82 -5.31 -22.60
CA SER A 167 9.19 -3.99 -22.72
C SER A 167 10.02 -2.83 -22.17
N MET A 168 11.26 -3.09 -21.74
CA MET A 168 12.16 -2.00 -21.30
C MET A 168 12.31 -0.93 -22.40
N GLY A 169 12.10 0.33 -22.03
CA GLY A 169 12.14 1.47 -22.95
C GLY A 169 10.93 1.62 -23.88
N LYS A 170 9.99 0.67 -23.87
CA LYS A 170 8.79 0.73 -24.71
C LYS A 170 7.66 1.46 -24.02
N GLN A 171 6.79 2.05 -24.83
CA GLN A 171 5.54 2.64 -24.36
C GLN A 171 4.56 1.54 -23.97
N ILE A 172 4.14 1.51 -22.70
CA ILE A 172 3.18 0.55 -22.14
C ILE A 172 1.96 1.22 -21.50
N PHE A 173 1.99 2.54 -21.37
CA PHE A 173 0.87 3.40 -20.96
C PHE A 173 0.67 4.52 -21.96
N ALA A 174 -0.44 5.22 -21.84
CA ALA A 174 -0.70 6.43 -22.63
C ALA A 174 0.38 7.50 -22.38
N PRO A 175 0.70 8.35 -23.36
CA PRO A 175 1.56 9.51 -23.16
C PRO A 175 1.06 10.38 -22.00
N GLY A 176 1.98 11.02 -21.27
CA GLY A 176 1.68 11.83 -20.11
C GLY A 176 1.55 11.04 -18.79
N ILE A 177 1.49 9.70 -18.83
CA ILE A 177 1.47 8.88 -17.61
C ILE A 177 2.87 8.78 -17.04
N ARG A 178 2.97 9.13 -15.75
CA ARG A 178 4.18 9.04 -14.95
C ARG A 178 3.90 8.27 -13.66
N ILE A 179 4.70 7.24 -13.36
CA ILE A 179 4.63 6.45 -12.14
C ILE A 179 6.00 6.49 -11.46
N ILE A 180 6.02 6.96 -10.22
CA ILE A 180 7.25 7.16 -9.45
C ILE A 180 7.20 6.26 -8.22
N ASP A 181 8.28 5.51 -8.00
CA ASP A 181 8.60 4.93 -6.71
C ASP A 181 9.41 5.94 -5.89
N ASP A 182 8.96 6.22 -4.69
CA ASP A 182 9.61 7.15 -3.77
C ASP A 182 9.70 6.53 -2.36
N PRO A 183 10.79 5.81 -2.06
CA PRO A 183 10.97 5.12 -0.78
C PRO A 183 11.25 6.06 0.39
N HIS A 184 11.53 7.33 0.14
CA HIS A 184 11.95 8.31 1.16
C HIS A 184 10.90 9.37 1.47
N ARG A 185 9.63 9.06 1.28
CA ARG A 185 8.55 9.97 1.69
C ARG A 185 8.47 10.03 3.22
N PRO A 186 8.61 11.21 3.85
CA PRO A 186 8.38 11.35 5.28
C PRO A 186 6.99 10.81 5.65
N ARG A 187 6.89 10.09 6.75
CA ARG A 187 5.66 9.43 7.24
C ARG A 187 4.97 8.54 6.19
N GLY A 188 5.72 8.08 5.20
CA GLY A 188 5.17 7.21 4.17
C GLY A 188 4.94 5.80 4.72
N GLN A 189 3.72 5.26 4.56
CA GLN A 189 3.35 3.94 5.10
C GLN A 189 4.24 2.80 4.59
N ARG A 190 4.87 2.95 3.43
CA ARG A 190 5.78 1.95 2.84
C ARG A 190 7.19 2.47 2.63
N SER A 191 7.51 3.63 3.18
CA SER A 191 8.86 4.19 3.11
C SER A 191 9.85 3.33 3.89
N LYS A 192 11.05 3.22 3.33
CA LYS A 192 12.18 2.47 3.91
C LYS A 192 13.47 3.22 3.62
N PRO A 193 14.37 3.38 4.59
CA PRO A 193 15.64 4.08 4.37
C PRO A 193 16.66 3.25 3.58
N PHE A 194 16.49 1.94 3.51
CA PHE A 194 17.26 0.97 2.73
C PHE A 194 16.43 -0.28 2.43
N ASP A 195 16.84 -1.11 1.49
CA ASP A 195 16.16 -2.34 1.15
C ASP A 195 16.53 -3.52 2.09
N ALA A 196 15.94 -4.69 1.88
CA ALA A 196 16.16 -5.86 2.74
C ALA A 196 17.57 -6.50 2.59
N GLU A 197 18.38 -6.04 1.64
CA GLU A 197 19.77 -6.46 1.44
C GLU A 197 20.78 -5.40 1.94
N GLY A 198 20.28 -4.29 2.54
CA GLY A 198 21.10 -3.15 2.98
C GLY A 198 21.58 -2.26 1.85
N VAL A 199 20.97 -2.39 0.68
CA VAL A 199 21.30 -1.58 -0.50
C VAL A 199 20.58 -0.23 -0.42
N ALA A 200 21.28 0.83 -0.84
CA ALA A 200 20.71 2.17 -0.93
C ALA A 200 19.57 2.20 -1.97
N ASN A 201 18.41 2.58 -1.51
CA ASN A 201 17.25 2.83 -2.36
C ASN A 201 17.13 4.33 -2.68
N LYS A 202 16.44 4.67 -3.74
CA LYS A 202 16.26 6.06 -4.15
C LYS A 202 14.99 6.24 -4.97
N LYS A 203 14.48 7.47 -4.94
CA LYS A 203 13.37 7.88 -5.82
C LYS A 203 13.72 7.63 -7.28
N ARG A 204 12.79 6.98 -8.01
CA ARG A 204 12.94 6.71 -9.45
C ARG A 204 11.60 6.71 -10.16
N ALA A 205 11.60 7.05 -11.43
CA ALA A 205 10.47 6.82 -12.29
C ALA A 205 10.45 5.33 -12.69
N LEU A 206 9.31 4.68 -12.56
CA LEU A 206 9.04 3.36 -13.13
C LEU A 206 8.47 3.51 -14.54
N ILE A 207 7.64 4.51 -14.70
CA ILE A 207 7.07 4.95 -15.99
C ILE A 207 7.33 6.44 -16.14
N GLU A 208 7.86 6.83 -17.28
CA GLU A 208 8.03 8.22 -17.69
C GLU A 208 7.40 8.43 -19.05
N ASP A 209 6.44 9.36 -19.14
CA ASP A 209 5.67 9.63 -20.35
C ASP A 209 5.13 8.35 -21.06
N GLY A 210 4.59 7.44 -20.24
CA GLY A 210 4.06 6.15 -20.72
C GLY A 210 5.10 5.06 -21.01
N HIS A 211 6.40 5.34 -20.94
CA HIS A 211 7.47 4.40 -21.25
C HIS A 211 8.00 3.73 -19.98
N LEU A 212 8.23 2.41 -20.05
CA LEU A 212 8.86 1.66 -18.96
C LEU A 212 10.35 1.99 -18.88
N THR A 213 10.81 2.47 -17.71
CA THR A 213 12.16 3.00 -17.55
C THR A 213 13.09 2.10 -16.72
N THR A 214 12.55 1.17 -15.95
CA THR A 214 13.35 0.34 -15.06
C THR A 214 12.63 -0.96 -14.66
N TRP A 215 13.41 -1.98 -14.27
CA TRP A 215 12.94 -3.12 -13.49
C TRP A 215 13.09 -2.80 -11.98
N LEU A 216 12.40 -3.55 -11.13
CA LEU A 216 12.58 -3.56 -9.68
C LEU A 216 13.52 -4.72 -9.33
N LEU A 217 14.80 -4.46 -9.12
CA LEU A 217 15.83 -5.47 -9.01
C LEU A 217 16.41 -5.55 -7.59
N ASP A 218 16.38 -6.75 -7.02
CA ASP A 218 17.27 -7.18 -5.95
C ASP A 218 18.68 -7.53 -6.50
N LEU A 219 19.62 -7.84 -5.64
CA LEU A 219 20.99 -8.20 -6.05
C LEU A 219 21.03 -9.47 -6.90
N SER A 220 20.19 -10.44 -6.58
CA SER A 220 20.15 -11.73 -7.31
C SER A 220 19.67 -11.55 -8.74
N SER A 221 18.55 -10.85 -8.90
CA SER A 221 17.97 -10.57 -10.22
C SER A 221 18.87 -9.65 -11.06
N ALA A 222 19.47 -8.66 -10.43
CA ALA A 222 20.41 -7.76 -11.09
C ALA A 222 21.59 -8.53 -11.71
N ARG A 223 22.22 -9.42 -10.93
CA ARG A 223 23.32 -10.26 -11.41
C ARG A 223 22.91 -11.20 -12.55
N GLN A 224 21.72 -11.81 -12.46
CA GLN A 224 21.21 -12.69 -13.52
C GLN A 224 20.95 -11.95 -14.83
N LEU A 225 20.64 -10.67 -14.76
CA LEU A 225 20.35 -9.83 -15.93
C LEU A 225 21.57 -9.05 -16.41
N ASP A 226 22.72 -9.15 -15.74
CA ASP A 226 23.91 -8.32 -15.97
C ASP A 226 23.61 -6.82 -15.86
N LEU A 227 22.83 -6.46 -14.82
CA LEU A 227 22.40 -5.11 -14.51
C LEU A 227 22.79 -4.72 -13.07
N GLU A 228 22.68 -3.45 -12.75
CA GLU A 228 22.79 -2.96 -11.37
C GLU A 228 21.48 -3.17 -10.61
N THR A 229 21.61 -3.46 -9.29
CA THR A 229 20.44 -3.50 -8.40
C THR A 229 19.74 -2.13 -8.35
N THR A 230 18.47 -2.17 -8.11
CA THR A 230 17.66 -0.95 -7.96
C THR A 230 17.27 -0.66 -6.51
N GLY A 231 17.78 -1.46 -5.55
CA GLY A 231 17.47 -1.32 -4.12
C GLY A 231 16.03 -1.70 -3.80
N HIS A 232 15.57 -2.83 -4.33
CA HIS A 232 14.19 -3.32 -4.19
C HIS A 232 14.13 -4.78 -3.71
N ALA A 233 14.97 -5.13 -2.74
CA ALA A 233 14.90 -6.41 -2.06
C ALA A 233 13.86 -6.41 -0.92
#